data_d4cd99694c5bd12ce47f72040d45b56f
#
_entry.id   d4cd99694c5bd12ce47f72040d45b56f
#
_cell.length_a   1.000
_cell.length_b   1.000
_cell.length_c   1.000
_cell.angle_alpha   90.00
_cell.angle_beta   90.00
_cell.angle_gamma   90.00
#
_symmetry.space_group_name_H-M   'P 1'
#
loop_
_entity.id
_entity.type
_entity.pdbx_description
1 polymer ?
#
loop_
_entity_poly.entity_id
_entity_poly.type
_entity_poly.pdbx_seq_one_letter_code
_entity_poly.pdbx_strand_id
1 'polypeptide(L)'
;MATRARIGIQLPDGQIKAAYNHWDGYPGGLGYKLCDHWTNPKKVLKAIKLGNASTWGVIIGDKTDFDDRSNEMHDVQNIYYGRDRGEKDQKARTYTNEQEYLAEGWGSGEEYIYLMKDTGHRDPYGKAQGEWFYATRVWSDSKKDYDPSVGFLPLREVAIQDRIRMLQFELKQINDNRKKVA
;
A
#
# COMPACT_ATOMS: atom_id res chain seq x y z
N MET A 1 5.07 3.23 -15.34
CA MET A 1 4.52 4.42 -14.64
C MET A 1 4.40 4.05 -13.17
N ALA A 2 4.85 4.88 -12.24
CA ALA A 2 4.72 4.59 -10.81
C ALA A 2 3.27 4.79 -10.40
N THR A 3 2.67 3.81 -9.71
CA THR A 3 1.38 3.95 -9.04
C THR A 3 1.64 4.25 -7.57
N ARG A 4 1.42 5.50 -7.18
CA ARG A 4 1.75 6.03 -5.86
C ARG A 4 0.65 5.72 -4.85
N ALA A 5 1.05 5.42 -3.61
CA ALA A 5 0.10 5.18 -2.53
C ALA A 5 0.58 5.76 -1.20
N ARG A 6 -0.35 5.93 -0.27
CA ARG A 6 -0.09 6.24 1.12
C ARG A 6 -0.64 5.13 2.00
N ILE A 7 0.13 4.68 2.99
CA ILE A 7 -0.20 3.56 3.86
C ILE A 7 -0.29 4.10 5.28
N GLY A 8 -1.46 4.03 5.89
CA GLY A 8 -1.73 4.51 7.23
C GLY A 8 -2.26 3.44 8.16
N ILE A 9 -2.10 3.68 9.45
CA ILE A 9 -2.73 2.93 10.53
C ILE A 9 -3.40 3.90 11.50
N GLN A 10 -4.66 3.62 11.84
CA GLN A 10 -5.37 4.35 12.87
C GLN A 10 -4.87 3.92 14.26
N LEU A 11 -4.51 4.89 15.06
CA LEU A 11 -4.06 4.70 16.44
C LEU A 11 -5.25 4.69 17.39
N PRO A 12 -5.09 4.20 18.66
CA PRO A 12 -6.18 4.14 19.62
C PRO A 12 -6.80 5.49 19.97
N ASP A 13 -6.06 6.59 19.80
CA ASP A 13 -6.52 7.96 20.01
C ASP A 13 -7.24 8.58 18.81
N GLY A 14 -7.42 7.79 17.73
CA GLY A 14 -8.05 8.22 16.49
C GLY A 14 -7.11 8.89 15.50
N GLN A 15 -5.89 9.24 15.89
CA GLN A 15 -4.89 9.76 14.96
C GLN A 15 -4.46 8.69 13.95
N ILE A 16 -3.93 9.12 12.81
CA ILE A 16 -3.42 8.22 11.78
C ILE A 16 -1.94 8.46 11.59
N LYS A 17 -1.15 7.39 11.73
CA LYS A 17 0.27 7.43 11.35
C LYS A 17 0.46 6.80 9.99
N ALA A 18 1.16 7.49 9.08
CA ALA A 18 1.27 7.03 7.70
C ALA A 18 2.63 7.32 7.06
N ALA A 19 2.92 6.57 6.01
CA ALA A 19 4.09 6.73 5.16
C ALA A 19 3.69 6.61 3.67
N TYR A 20 4.49 7.22 2.80
CA TYR A 20 4.37 7.15 1.36
C TYR A 20 4.94 5.85 0.80
N ASN A 21 4.36 5.35 -0.29
CA ASN A 21 4.90 4.26 -1.12
C ASN A 21 4.89 4.65 -2.60
N HIS A 22 6.01 4.42 -3.29
CA HIS A 22 6.19 4.90 -4.66
C HIS A 22 5.69 3.93 -5.73
N TRP A 23 5.99 2.63 -5.60
CA TRP A 23 5.71 1.64 -6.63
C TRP A 23 4.56 0.71 -6.25
N ASP A 24 3.85 0.25 -7.29
CA ASP A 24 2.84 -0.80 -7.23
C ASP A 24 1.69 -0.55 -6.25
N GLY A 25 1.36 0.74 -6.05
CA GLY A 25 0.37 1.18 -5.08
C GLY A 25 -1.08 0.77 -5.38
N TYR A 26 -1.38 0.09 -6.49
CA TYR A 26 -2.72 -0.35 -6.88
C TYR A 26 -3.23 -1.53 -6.02
N PRO A 27 -4.57 -1.77 -5.99
CA PRO A 27 -5.16 -2.79 -5.11
C PRO A 27 -4.64 -4.21 -5.33
N GLY A 28 -4.46 -4.67 -6.56
CA GLY A 28 -3.95 -6.02 -6.87
C GLY A 28 -2.45 -6.21 -6.62
N GLY A 29 -1.70 -5.12 -6.44
CA GLY A 29 -0.29 -5.11 -6.04
C GLY A 29 -0.13 -4.92 -4.54
N LEU A 30 0.04 -3.67 -4.11
CA LEU A 30 0.19 -3.31 -2.71
C LEU A 30 -1.02 -3.74 -1.87
N GLY A 31 -2.23 -3.44 -2.33
CA GLY A 31 -3.46 -3.75 -1.57
C GLY A 31 -3.57 -5.24 -1.24
N TYR A 32 -3.27 -6.12 -2.19
CA TYR A 32 -3.24 -7.56 -1.97
C TYR A 32 -2.20 -7.96 -0.92
N LYS A 33 -0.97 -7.42 -1.01
CA LYS A 33 0.09 -7.66 0.00
C LYS A 33 -0.33 -7.21 1.40
N LEU A 34 -1.00 -6.05 1.51
CA LEU A 34 -1.51 -5.52 2.78
C LEU A 34 -2.54 -6.47 3.41
N CYS A 35 -3.50 -6.96 2.63
CA CYS A 35 -4.53 -7.88 3.12
C CYS A 35 -3.99 -9.25 3.53
N ASP A 36 -2.93 -9.74 2.88
CA ASP A 36 -2.44 -11.10 3.06
C ASP A 36 -1.29 -11.19 4.08
N HIS A 37 -0.38 -10.20 4.09
CA HIS A 37 0.85 -10.26 4.88
C HIS A 37 0.93 -9.23 6.02
N TRP A 38 0.08 -8.21 6.02
CA TRP A 38 0.17 -7.06 6.92
C TRP A 38 -1.10 -6.90 7.77
N THR A 39 -1.55 -7.98 8.42
CA THR A 39 -2.75 -7.97 9.28
C THR A 39 -2.46 -7.62 10.74
N ASN A 40 -1.20 -7.73 11.18
CA ASN A 40 -0.80 -7.42 12.56
C ASN A 40 -0.53 -5.91 12.73
N PRO A 41 -1.34 -5.18 13.55
CA PRO A 41 -1.19 -3.73 13.72
C PRO A 41 0.19 -3.30 14.23
N LYS A 42 0.81 -4.08 15.12
CA LYS A 42 2.16 -3.78 15.65
C LYS A 42 3.23 -3.89 14.56
N LYS A 43 3.12 -4.91 13.69
CA LYS A 43 4.02 -5.08 12.54
C LYS A 43 3.86 -3.90 11.56
N VAL A 44 2.63 -3.51 11.25
CA VAL A 44 2.32 -2.39 10.36
C VAL A 44 2.86 -1.08 10.92
N LEU A 45 2.59 -0.78 12.18
CA LEU A 45 3.09 0.44 12.83
C LEU A 45 4.63 0.49 12.85
N LYS A 46 5.29 -0.67 13.10
CA LYS A 46 6.76 -0.76 13.05
C LYS A 46 7.28 -0.42 11.65
N ALA A 47 6.65 -0.96 10.59
CA ALA A 47 7.02 -0.71 9.22
C ALA A 47 6.81 0.78 8.82
N ILE A 48 5.65 1.35 9.15
CA ILE A 48 5.34 2.77 8.89
C ILE A 48 6.36 3.70 9.58
N LYS A 49 6.78 3.40 10.80
CA LYS A 49 7.76 4.21 11.55
C LYS A 49 9.13 4.31 10.87
N LEU A 50 9.47 3.41 9.96
CA LEU A 50 10.69 3.49 9.16
C LEU A 50 10.61 4.57 8.07
N GLY A 51 9.41 5.11 7.81
CA GLY A 51 9.20 6.25 6.91
C GLY A 51 8.80 5.87 5.49
N ASN A 52 9.01 6.80 4.57
CA ASN A 52 8.62 6.67 3.18
C ASN A 52 9.40 5.55 2.48
N ALA A 53 8.68 4.76 1.66
CA ALA A 53 9.22 3.61 0.95
C ALA A 53 9.18 3.79 -0.57
N SER A 54 10.18 3.26 -1.24
CA SER A 54 10.15 3.02 -2.68
C SER A 54 9.19 1.87 -3.00
N THR A 55 9.34 0.76 -2.27
CA THR A 55 8.54 -0.44 -2.45
C THR A 55 8.11 -0.99 -1.10
N TRP A 56 6.86 -1.48 -1.03
CA TRP A 56 6.34 -2.21 0.12
C TRP A 56 6.20 -3.70 -0.23
N GLY A 57 7.06 -4.52 0.36
CA GLY A 57 7.09 -5.97 0.18
C GLY A 57 6.15 -6.70 1.15
N VAL A 58 6.44 -7.97 1.40
CA VAL A 58 5.67 -8.84 2.33
C VAL A 58 6.28 -8.91 3.74
N ILE A 59 7.53 -8.44 3.89
CA ILE A 59 8.24 -8.31 5.16
C ILE A 59 8.90 -6.94 5.29
N ILE A 60 9.25 -6.54 6.53
CA ILE A 60 10.02 -5.31 6.76
C ILE A 60 11.43 -5.44 6.15
N GLY A 61 12.07 -6.58 6.37
CA GLY A 61 13.44 -6.86 5.96
C GLY A 61 14.50 -6.04 6.70
N ASP A 62 15.76 -6.34 6.42
CA ASP A 62 16.92 -5.64 6.93
C ASP A 62 17.34 -4.50 6.00
N LYS A 63 18.30 -3.67 6.44
CA LYS A 63 18.89 -2.64 5.61
C LYS A 63 19.57 -3.28 4.40
N THR A 64 19.31 -2.74 3.23
CA THR A 64 19.88 -3.18 1.95
C THR A 64 20.43 -2.00 1.17
N ASP A 65 21.19 -2.28 0.12
CA ASP A 65 21.57 -1.26 -0.85
C ASP A 65 20.36 -0.94 -1.74
N PHE A 66 19.92 0.31 -1.73
CA PHE A 66 18.77 0.78 -2.48
C PHE A 66 18.93 0.61 -3.99
N ASP A 67 20.12 0.78 -4.51
CA ASP A 67 20.42 0.80 -5.93
C ASP A 67 20.87 -0.57 -6.49
N ASP A 68 21.07 -1.57 -5.62
CA ASP A 68 21.38 -2.95 -6.03
C ASP A 68 20.14 -3.67 -6.57
N ARG A 69 19.94 -3.55 -7.87
CA ARG A 69 18.84 -4.19 -8.61
C ARG A 69 18.96 -5.71 -8.76
N SER A 70 20.13 -6.27 -8.46
CA SER A 70 20.36 -7.72 -8.50
C SER A 70 19.90 -8.44 -7.22
N ASN A 71 19.57 -7.67 -6.16
CA ASN A 71 19.16 -8.23 -4.89
C ASN A 71 17.70 -8.71 -4.94
N GLU A 72 17.50 -10.01 -4.98
CA GLU A 72 16.16 -10.65 -5.00
C GLU A 72 15.29 -10.25 -3.80
N MET A 73 15.88 -9.80 -2.68
CA MET A 73 15.15 -9.31 -1.53
C MET A 73 14.36 -8.02 -1.82
N HIS A 74 14.68 -7.28 -2.87
CA HIS A 74 13.92 -6.10 -3.28
C HIS A 74 12.47 -6.41 -3.68
N ASP A 75 12.18 -7.63 -4.11
CA ASP A 75 10.82 -8.07 -4.43
C ASP A 75 10.02 -8.54 -3.20
N VAL A 76 10.74 -8.87 -2.12
CA VAL A 76 10.17 -9.51 -0.92
C VAL A 76 10.04 -8.53 0.25
N GLN A 77 11.03 -7.65 0.46
CA GLN A 77 11.07 -6.74 1.60
C GLN A 77 10.68 -5.30 1.25
N ASN A 78 10.38 -4.52 2.30
CA ASN A 78 10.19 -3.09 2.15
C ASN A 78 11.53 -2.40 1.86
N ILE A 79 11.55 -1.47 0.90
CA ILE A 79 12.71 -0.66 0.55
C ILE A 79 12.40 0.80 0.89
N TYR A 80 13.15 1.37 1.85
CA TYR A 80 12.90 2.69 2.40
C TYR A 80 13.91 3.72 1.92
N TYR A 81 13.45 4.90 1.57
CA TYR A 81 14.33 6.00 1.16
C TYR A 81 15.30 6.42 2.26
N GLY A 82 14.83 6.51 3.52
CA GLY A 82 15.69 6.88 4.65
C GLY A 82 16.67 5.78 5.05
N ARG A 83 16.18 4.54 5.25
CA ARG A 83 16.98 3.41 5.74
C ARG A 83 18.01 2.92 4.72
N ASP A 84 17.57 2.75 3.46
CA ASP A 84 18.30 1.99 2.45
C ASP A 84 19.10 2.91 1.52
N ARG A 85 18.63 4.17 1.31
CA ARG A 85 19.29 5.16 0.45
C ARG A 85 19.94 6.32 1.23
N GLY A 86 19.62 6.47 2.52
CA GLY A 86 20.17 7.54 3.35
C GLY A 86 19.55 8.91 3.13
N GLU A 87 18.36 8.99 2.49
CA GLU A 87 17.65 10.24 2.28
C GLU A 87 17.15 10.83 3.60
N LYS A 88 17.31 12.16 3.73
CA LYS A 88 16.81 12.90 4.91
C LYS A 88 15.32 13.16 4.78
N ASP A 89 14.68 13.45 5.93
CA ASP A 89 13.27 13.88 6.03
C ASP A 89 12.22 12.90 5.46
N GLN A 90 12.58 11.62 5.36
CA GLN A 90 11.70 10.53 4.90
C GLN A 90 10.86 9.91 6.03
N LYS A 91 10.46 10.72 7.04
CA LYS A 91 9.76 10.23 8.22
C LYS A 91 8.28 10.03 7.97
N ALA A 92 7.70 9.04 8.66
CA ALA A 92 6.25 8.89 8.74
C ALA A 92 5.59 10.13 9.36
N ARG A 93 4.45 10.53 8.82
CA ARG A 93 3.65 11.65 9.31
C ARG A 93 2.51 11.16 10.19
N THR A 94 1.96 12.08 11.00
CA THR A 94 0.80 11.83 11.83
C THR A 94 -0.28 12.84 11.44
N TYR A 95 -1.51 12.35 11.29
CA TYR A 95 -2.70 13.11 10.93
C TYR A 95 -3.72 13.04 12.06
N THR A 96 -4.48 14.10 12.27
CA THR A 96 -5.44 14.18 13.36
C THR A 96 -6.70 13.35 13.09
N ASN A 97 -7.06 13.16 11.82
CA ASN A 97 -8.26 12.43 11.40
C ASN A 97 -8.17 11.96 9.94
N GLU A 98 -9.18 11.21 9.49
CA GLU A 98 -9.26 10.68 8.12
C GLU A 98 -9.37 11.77 7.06
N GLN A 99 -10.04 12.87 7.35
CA GLN A 99 -10.22 13.98 6.40
C GLN A 99 -8.88 14.63 6.08
N GLU A 100 -8.07 14.95 7.09
CA GLU A 100 -6.71 15.49 6.91
C GLU A 100 -5.82 14.50 6.15
N TYR A 101 -5.89 13.22 6.53
CA TYR A 101 -5.14 12.15 5.90
C TYR A 101 -5.44 12.01 4.39
N LEU A 102 -6.73 12.00 4.02
CA LEU A 102 -7.16 11.95 2.63
C LEU A 102 -6.77 13.23 1.87
N ALA A 103 -6.99 14.40 2.45
CA ALA A 103 -6.71 15.68 1.81
C ALA A 103 -5.22 15.82 1.45
N GLU A 104 -4.33 15.43 2.37
CA GLU A 104 -2.89 15.48 2.08
C GLU A 104 -2.48 14.43 1.05
N GLY A 105 -3.00 13.19 1.12
CA GLY A 105 -2.73 12.16 0.13
C GLY A 105 -3.12 12.60 -1.28
N TRP A 106 -4.32 13.15 -1.42
CA TRP A 106 -4.77 13.70 -2.71
C TRP A 106 -3.94 14.89 -3.17
N GLY A 107 -3.57 15.79 -2.26
CA GLY A 107 -2.74 16.95 -2.55
C GLY A 107 -1.33 16.59 -2.99
N SER A 108 -0.80 15.46 -2.51
CA SER A 108 0.55 14.96 -2.84
C SER A 108 0.57 14.06 -4.09
N GLY A 109 -0.59 13.79 -4.70
CA GLY A 109 -0.69 13.05 -5.96
C GLY A 109 -0.65 11.54 -5.82
N GLU A 110 -0.94 10.98 -4.63
CA GLU A 110 -1.18 9.54 -4.49
C GLU A 110 -2.47 9.13 -5.21
N GLU A 111 -2.44 7.97 -5.84
CA GLU A 111 -3.57 7.39 -6.57
C GLU A 111 -4.44 6.52 -5.66
N TYR A 112 -3.84 5.95 -4.63
CA TYR A 112 -4.50 5.12 -3.62
C TYR A 112 -4.05 5.51 -2.22
N ILE A 113 -5.00 5.50 -1.28
CA ILE A 113 -4.75 5.73 0.14
C ILE A 113 -5.28 4.55 0.92
N TYR A 114 -4.42 3.89 1.68
CA TYR A 114 -4.74 2.70 2.47
C TYR A 114 -4.75 3.04 3.95
N LEU A 115 -5.75 2.53 4.67
CA LEU A 115 -5.89 2.74 6.11
C LEU A 115 -6.19 1.41 6.81
N MET A 116 -5.32 1.00 7.73
CA MET A 116 -5.63 -0.07 8.66
C MET A 116 -6.40 0.47 9.85
N LYS A 117 -7.50 -0.21 10.20
CA LYS A 117 -8.30 0.07 11.41
C LYS A 117 -8.36 -1.19 12.31
N ASP A 118 -8.42 -0.99 13.62
CA ASP A 118 -8.79 -2.06 14.57
C ASP A 118 -10.33 -2.15 14.63
N THR A 119 -10.89 -3.16 14.00
CA THR A 119 -12.32 -3.43 13.99
C THR A 119 -12.75 -4.40 15.11
N GLY A 120 -11.85 -4.70 16.04
CA GLY A 120 -12.08 -5.67 17.11
C GLY A 120 -11.81 -7.11 16.72
N HIS A 121 -11.45 -7.37 15.44
CA HIS A 121 -11.13 -8.72 14.99
C HIS A 121 -9.88 -9.27 15.70
N ARG A 122 -9.93 -10.56 16.03
CA ARG A 122 -8.84 -11.30 16.69
C ARG A 122 -8.60 -12.62 15.96
N ASP A 123 -7.34 -13.04 15.89
CA ASP A 123 -6.99 -14.37 15.38
C ASP A 123 -7.40 -15.46 16.38
N PRO A 124 -7.32 -16.75 16.01
CA PRO A 124 -7.66 -17.87 16.92
C PRO A 124 -6.86 -17.90 18.23
N TYR A 125 -5.75 -17.17 18.30
CA TYR A 125 -4.90 -17.03 19.49
C TYR A 125 -5.15 -15.73 20.27
N GLY A 126 -6.22 -14.99 19.91
CA GLY A 126 -6.60 -13.73 20.57
C GLY A 126 -5.76 -12.51 20.21
N LYS A 127 -4.87 -12.59 19.21
CA LYS A 127 -4.06 -11.45 18.76
C LYS A 127 -4.89 -10.52 17.89
N ALA A 128 -4.72 -9.20 18.08
CA ALA A 128 -5.39 -8.19 17.29
C ALA A 128 -5.01 -8.34 15.80
N GLN A 129 -6.06 -8.34 14.97
CA GLN A 129 -5.95 -8.28 13.51
C GLN A 129 -6.57 -6.98 13.04
N GLY A 130 -5.82 -6.20 12.27
CA GLY A 130 -6.34 -5.01 11.65
C GLY A 130 -6.99 -5.33 10.32
N GLU A 131 -8.00 -4.57 9.97
CA GLU A 131 -8.63 -4.64 8.66
C GLU A 131 -8.20 -3.47 7.79
N TRP A 132 -8.02 -3.74 6.51
CA TRP A 132 -7.59 -2.76 5.54
C TRP A 132 -8.76 -2.16 4.79
N PHE A 133 -8.71 -0.84 4.69
CA PHE A 133 -9.60 -0.02 3.89
C PHE A 133 -8.78 0.76 2.87
N TYR A 134 -9.41 1.19 1.79
CA TYR A 134 -8.78 2.01 0.77
C TYR A 134 -9.68 3.14 0.31
N ALA A 135 -9.06 4.19 -0.16
CA ALA A 135 -9.71 5.24 -0.93
C ALA A 135 -8.95 5.42 -2.25
N THR A 136 -9.67 5.75 -3.30
CA THR A 136 -9.12 6.05 -4.62
C THR A 136 -9.81 7.25 -5.20
N ARG A 137 -9.17 7.92 -6.15
CA ARG A 137 -9.80 8.99 -6.92
C ARG A 137 -10.72 8.37 -7.95
N VAL A 138 -11.96 8.86 -7.99
CA VAL A 138 -12.94 8.48 -8.99
C VAL A 138 -13.11 9.65 -9.96
N TRP A 139 -12.99 9.37 -11.26
CA TRP A 139 -13.23 10.37 -12.28
C TRP A 139 -14.69 10.84 -12.23
N SER A 140 -14.89 12.14 -12.20
CA SER A 140 -16.20 12.79 -12.24
C SER A 140 -16.40 13.48 -13.59
N ASP A 141 -17.28 12.95 -14.41
CA ASP A 141 -17.58 13.54 -15.74
C ASP A 141 -18.18 14.95 -15.62
N SER A 142 -18.90 15.23 -14.56
CA SER A 142 -19.50 16.55 -14.31
C SER A 142 -18.47 17.62 -13.96
N LYS A 143 -17.41 17.24 -13.26
CA LYS A 143 -16.31 18.13 -12.85
C LYS A 143 -15.15 18.13 -13.85
N LYS A 144 -15.09 17.14 -14.73
CA LYS A 144 -13.91 16.80 -15.56
C LYS A 144 -12.61 16.74 -14.77
N ASP A 145 -12.71 16.21 -13.55
CA ASP A 145 -11.63 16.03 -12.60
C ASP A 145 -11.92 14.83 -11.70
N TYR A 146 -10.95 14.42 -10.92
CA TYR A 146 -11.12 13.33 -9.96
C TYR A 146 -11.84 13.82 -8.70
N ASP A 147 -12.89 13.08 -8.29
CA ASP A 147 -13.62 13.35 -7.06
C ASP A 147 -12.92 12.69 -5.87
N PRO A 148 -12.37 13.47 -4.92
CA PRO A 148 -11.73 12.93 -3.72
C PRO A 148 -12.74 12.56 -2.62
N SER A 149 -14.03 12.70 -2.86
CA SER A 149 -15.08 12.55 -1.85
C SER A 149 -15.44 11.10 -1.51
N VAL A 150 -14.86 10.13 -2.19
CA VAL A 150 -15.06 8.71 -1.86
C VAL A 150 -14.27 8.40 -0.60
N GLY A 151 -14.98 8.19 0.51
CA GLY A 151 -14.37 7.76 1.77
C GLY A 151 -13.72 6.38 1.68
N PHE A 152 -13.28 5.86 2.80
CA PHE A 152 -12.65 4.53 2.87
C PHE A 152 -13.66 3.40 2.67
N LEU A 153 -13.33 2.48 1.75
CA LEU A 153 -14.07 1.26 1.44
C LEU A 153 -13.25 0.02 1.88
N PRO A 154 -13.90 -1.11 2.21
CA PRO A 154 -13.19 -2.35 2.50
C PRO A 154 -12.30 -2.79 1.33
N LEU A 155 -11.04 -3.13 1.61
CA LEU A 155 -10.04 -3.37 0.58
C LEU A 155 -10.05 -4.81 0.03
N ARG A 156 -10.29 -5.82 0.89
CA ARG A 156 -9.95 -7.22 0.59
C ARG A 156 -10.55 -7.75 -0.71
N GLU A 157 -11.82 -7.51 -0.95
CA GLU A 157 -12.49 -8.01 -2.15
C GLU A 157 -11.90 -7.40 -3.42
N VAL A 158 -11.74 -6.08 -3.44
CA VAL A 158 -11.19 -5.34 -4.59
C VAL A 158 -9.75 -5.76 -4.87
N ALA A 159 -8.94 -5.95 -3.84
CA ALA A 159 -7.56 -6.41 -3.97
C ALA A 159 -7.47 -7.80 -4.60
N ILE A 160 -8.34 -8.72 -4.20
CA ILE A 160 -8.40 -10.08 -4.78
C ILE A 160 -8.87 -10.03 -6.23
N GLN A 161 -9.94 -9.30 -6.53
CA GLN A 161 -10.48 -9.17 -7.89
C GLN A 161 -9.46 -8.54 -8.85
N ASP A 162 -8.75 -7.53 -8.41
CA ASP A 162 -7.73 -6.86 -9.20
C ASP A 162 -6.52 -7.80 -9.43
N ARG A 163 -6.10 -8.54 -8.40
CA ARG A 163 -5.03 -9.55 -8.52
C ARG A 163 -5.40 -10.66 -9.51
N ILE A 164 -6.65 -11.13 -9.49
CA ILE A 164 -7.14 -12.14 -10.44
C ILE A 164 -7.04 -11.60 -11.88
N ARG A 165 -7.48 -10.37 -12.12
CA ARG A 165 -7.39 -9.74 -13.46
C ARG A 165 -5.95 -9.65 -13.96
N MET A 166 -5.01 -9.29 -13.10
CA MET A 166 -3.59 -9.25 -13.44
C MET A 166 -3.05 -10.62 -13.81
N LEU A 167 -3.33 -11.64 -13.03
CA LEU A 167 -2.87 -13.02 -13.30
C LEU A 167 -3.49 -13.58 -14.59
N GLN A 168 -4.74 -13.27 -14.88
CA GLN A 168 -5.39 -13.63 -16.15
C GLN A 168 -4.71 -12.97 -17.35
N PHE A 169 -4.34 -11.69 -17.21
CA PHE A 169 -3.60 -10.98 -18.24
C PHE A 169 -2.21 -11.58 -18.47
N GLU A 170 -1.44 -11.87 -17.42
CA GLU A 170 -0.14 -12.53 -17.49
C GLU A 170 -0.24 -13.90 -18.18
N LEU A 171 -1.23 -14.73 -17.79
CA LEU A 171 -1.47 -16.02 -18.39
C LEU A 171 -1.78 -15.92 -19.90
N LYS A 172 -2.57 -14.93 -20.29
CA LYS A 172 -2.85 -14.67 -21.71
C LYS A 172 -1.56 -14.34 -22.47
N GLN A 173 -0.70 -13.48 -21.94
CA GLN A 173 0.59 -13.12 -22.56
C GLN A 173 1.48 -14.34 -22.74
N ILE A 174 1.57 -15.23 -21.73
CA ILE A 174 2.34 -16.47 -21.81
C ILE A 174 1.80 -17.37 -22.93
N ASN A 175 0.49 -17.53 -23.04
CA ASN A 175 -0.14 -18.36 -24.05
C ASN A 175 0.03 -17.81 -25.47
N ASP A 176 -0.07 -16.48 -25.63
CA ASP A 176 0.12 -15.82 -26.92
C ASP A 176 1.58 -15.92 -27.39
N ASN A 177 2.55 -15.82 -26.46
CA ASN A 177 3.96 -16.00 -26.77
C ASN A 177 4.28 -17.45 -27.17
N ARG A 178 3.69 -18.45 -26.50
CA ARG A 178 3.84 -19.88 -26.89
C ARG A 178 3.35 -20.16 -28.31
N LYS A 179 2.23 -19.55 -28.73
CA LYS A 179 1.69 -19.71 -30.10
C LYS A 179 2.57 -19.08 -31.19
N LYS A 180 3.40 -18.08 -30.85
CA LYS A 180 4.31 -17.43 -31.81
C LYS A 180 5.60 -18.23 -32.03
N VAL A 181 5.92 -19.16 -31.14
CA VAL A 181 7.16 -19.97 -31.18
C VAL A 181 6.89 -21.38 -31.72
N ALA A 182 5.64 -21.82 -31.79
CA ALA A 182 5.19 -23.08 -32.41
C ALA A 182 4.85 -22.88 -33.89
#